data_abd703c0c51446a1147969fc865c693f
#
_entry.id   abd703c0c51446a1147969fc865c693f
#
_cell.length_a   1.000
_cell.length_b   1.000
_cell.length_c   1.000
_cell.angle_alpha   90.00
_cell.angle_beta   90.00
_cell.angle_gamma   90.00
#
_symmetry.space_group_name_H-M   'P 1'
#
loop_
_entity.id
_entity.type
_entity.pdbx_description
1 polymer ?
#
loop_
_entity_poly.entity_id
_entity_poly.type
_entity_poly.pdbx_seq_one_letter_code
_entity_poly.pdbx_strand_id
1 'polypeptide(L)'
;ILTLFPYTTLFRSVITACITTTGCTDKKAPPTDSTTIDSMQKDSTSADTMEALMIEQPMPKAADELFDDFFFNFAANRKLQRKRIHFPLPVYTDGKVIKTIAKNEWKIDNFFMRQDFYTLIFDNIKQMHVVKDTTISHVVVEKIYFKTKNVKQYLFNRINGEWMLTSINYKHMYQNSNASFLKFYQRFAVDSAFQVKSVHDPLIFVGPDPDNDFTTTSGTLLPEQWPSFAPQLPHGLIYNIIYGQKYTESDQKIFVMRGIANGLETELTFKRHKGKWMLTKLSM
;
A
#
# COMPACT_ATOMS: atom_id res chain seq x y z
N ILE A 1 -28.81 26.06 24.88
CA ILE A 1 -29.42 24.80 24.41
C ILE A 1 -28.95 24.57 23.00
N LEU A 2 -28.02 23.65 22.85
CA LEU A 2 -27.57 23.17 21.54
C LEU A 2 -27.89 21.67 21.47
N THR A 3 -28.78 21.33 20.57
CA THR A 3 -29.26 19.99 20.30
C THR A 3 -28.25 19.25 19.42
N LEU A 4 -27.77 18.13 19.92
CA LEU A 4 -27.02 17.13 19.14
C LEU A 4 -27.98 16.42 18.18
N PHE A 5 -27.59 16.32 16.92
CA PHE A 5 -28.20 15.38 15.96
C PHE A 5 -27.23 14.23 15.70
N PRO A 6 -27.64 12.97 15.88
CA PRO A 6 -26.88 11.82 15.42
C PRO A 6 -27.26 11.50 13.97
N TYR A 7 -26.31 11.58 13.06
CA TYR A 7 -26.51 11.09 11.71
C TYR A 7 -26.05 9.62 11.62
N THR A 8 -27.03 8.74 11.69
CA THR A 8 -26.91 7.39 11.17
C THR A 8 -27.58 7.37 9.79
N THR A 9 -26.79 7.41 8.73
CA THR A 9 -27.30 7.23 7.36
C THR A 9 -27.06 5.81 6.91
N LEU A 10 -28.13 5.03 6.93
CA LEU A 10 -28.25 3.73 6.27
C LEU A 10 -28.43 3.98 4.76
N PHE A 11 -27.43 3.64 3.96
CA PHE A 11 -27.62 3.54 2.51
C PHE A 11 -28.39 2.27 2.17
N ARG A 12 -29.66 2.44 1.84
CA ARG A 12 -30.49 1.43 1.15
C ARG A 12 -30.38 1.67 -0.36
N SER A 13 -29.69 0.80 -1.05
CA SER A 13 -29.74 0.74 -2.51
C SER A 13 -31.09 0.22 -2.97
N VAL A 14 -31.84 1.04 -3.67
CA VAL A 14 -33.04 0.65 -4.40
C VAL A 14 -32.63 0.33 -5.83
N ILE A 15 -32.67 -0.97 -6.16
CA ILE A 15 -32.53 -1.44 -7.54
C ILE A 15 -33.90 -1.37 -8.17
N THR A 16 -34.10 -0.44 -9.12
CA THR A 16 -35.29 -0.39 -9.96
C THR A 16 -35.01 -1.19 -11.23
N ALA A 17 -35.67 -2.33 -11.36
CA ALA A 17 -35.67 -3.11 -12.59
C ALA A 17 -36.71 -2.54 -13.57
N CYS A 18 -36.25 -2.03 -14.71
CA CYS A 18 -37.13 -1.72 -15.84
C CYS A 18 -37.17 -2.93 -16.78
N ILE A 19 -38.34 -3.56 -16.81
CA ILE A 19 -38.71 -4.56 -17.83
C ILE A 19 -39.44 -3.80 -18.96
N THR A 20 -38.90 -3.85 -20.16
CA THR A 20 -39.65 -3.49 -21.38
C THR A 20 -39.63 -4.69 -22.33
N THR A 21 -40.83 -5.21 -22.50
CA THR A 21 -41.21 -6.22 -23.53
C THR A 21 -41.67 -5.51 -24.81
N THR A 22 -41.24 -5.99 -25.96
CA THR A 22 -41.92 -6.01 -27.25
C THR A 22 -40.98 -6.71 -28.24
N GLY A 23 -41.31 -7.69 -29.02
CA GLY A 23 -42.48 -8.24 -29.57
C GLY A 23 -42.12 -8.77 -30.95
N CYS A 24 -42.39 -10.03 -31.18
CA CYS A 24 -42.64 -10.82 -32.38
C CYS A 24 -42.17 -10.39 -33.78
N THR A 25 -41.55 -11.27 -34.55
CA THR A 25 -42.29 -11.94 -35.64
C THR A 25 -41.51 -13.16 -36.23
N ASP A 26 -42.31 -14.18 -36.55
CA ASP A 26 -42.08 -15.50 -37.09
C ASP A 26 -41.20 -15.63 -38.36
N LYS A 27 -40.49 -16.78 -38.50
CA LYS A 27 -40.81 -17.81 -39.53
C LYS A 27 -39.93 -19.07 -39.45
N LYS A 28 -40.64 -20.16 -39.10
CA LYS A 28 -40.60 -21.51 -39.69
C LYS A 28 -39.34 -22.37 -39.71
N ALA A 29 -39.42 -23.41 -38.91
CA ALA A 29 -38.69 -24.70 -38.97
C ALA A 29 -39.23 -25.60 -40.14
N PRO A 30 -38.82 -26.88 -40.35
CA PRO A 30 -38.16 -27.88 -39.51
C PRO A 30 -37.21 -28.84 -40.29
N PRO A 31 -36.93 -30.11 -39.91
CA PRO A 31 -36.70 -30.75 -38.60
C PRO A 31 -35.54 -31.79 -38.57
N THR A 32 -35.42 -32.50 -37.41
CA THR A 32 -34.85 -33.84 -37.14
C THR A 32 -33.33 -33.92 -36.93
N ASP A 33 -32.71 -34.59 -35.97
CA ASP A 33 -33.11 -35.66 -35.05
C ASP A 33 -32.08 -35.79 -33.90
N SER A 34 -32.58 -36.23 -32.75
CA SER A 34 -32.02 -37.05 -31.67
C SER A 34 -30.49 -37.03 -31.35
N THR A 35 -30.05 -36.82 -30.16
CA THR A 35 -29.92 -37.73 -29.01
C THR A 35 -29.04 -37.18 -27.93
N THR A 36 -29.57 -37.16 -26.73
CA THR A 36 -29.06 -37.56 -25.41
C THR A 36 -27.76 -36.99 -24.82
N ILE A 37 -27.99 -36.52 -23.58
CA ILE A 37 -27.27 -36.78 -22.32
C ILE A 37 -26.20 -35.79 -21.92
N ASP A 38 -26.61 -35.04 -20.90
CA ASP A 38 -26.01 -34.90 -19.58
C ASP A 38 -24.54 -34.45 -19.49
N SER A 39 -24.40 -33.27 -18.99
CA SER A 39 -23.65 -33.06 -17.73
C SER A 39 -23.54 -31.58 -17.40
N MET A 40 -24.02 -31.23 -16.24
CA MET A 40 -23.69 -30.01 -15.54
C MET A 40 -22.16 -29.87 -15.47
N GLN A 41 -21.61 -28.87 -16.11
CA GLN A 41 -20.25 -28.43 -15.86
C GLN A 41 -20.27 -26.97 -15.39
N LYS A 42 -19.94 -26.88 -14.15
CA LYS A 42 -19.79 -25.69 -13.31
C LYS A 42 -18.85 -24.70 -13.98
N ASP A 43 -19.39 -23.57 -14.40
CA ASP A 43 -18.64 -22.44 -14.95
C ASP A 43 -17.88 -21.71 -13.83
N SER A 44 -16.66 -22.15 -13.55
CA SER A 44 -15.71 -21.47 -12.65
C SER A 44 -14.36 -21.20 -13.32
N THR A 45 -14.30 -21.18 -14.66
CA THR A 45 -13.03 -21.15 -15.42
C THR A 45 -12.71 -19.81 -16.10
N SER A 46 -13.59 -18.81 -16.07
CA SER A 46 -13.34 -17.57 -16.84
C SER A 46 -12.46 -16.54 -16.13
N ALA A 47 -12.48 -16.49 -14.80
CA ALA A 47 -11.66 -15.54 -14.04
C ALA A 47 -10.18 -15.96 -14.00
N ASP A 48 -9.91 -17.26 -13.76
CA ASP A 48 -8.55 -17.80 -13.75
C ASP A 48 -7.86 -17.71 -15.12
N THR A 49 -8.62 -17.79 -16.21
CA THR A 49 -8.08 -17.71 -17.58
C THR A 49 -7.70 -16.29 -17.97
N MET A 50 -8.49 -15.29 -17.56
CA MET A 50 -8.16 -13.86 -17.80
C MET A 50 -6.97 -13.43 -16.98
N GLU A 51 -6.87 -13.86 -15.73
CA GLU A 51 -5.71 -13.58 -14.86
C GLU A 51 -4.46 -14.28 -15.39
N ALA A 52 -4.57 -15.50 -15.92
CA ALA A 52 -3.48 -16.22 -16.57
C ALA A 52 -3.00 -15.54 -17.86
N LEU A 53 -3.90 -14.99 -18.68
CA LEU A 53 -3.58 -14.25 -19.92
C LEU A 53 -2.92 -12.91 -19.64
N MET A 54 -3.33 -12.18 -18.58
CA MET A 54 -2.65 -10.96 -18.13
C MET A 54 -1.22 -11.23 -17.64
N ILE A 55 -0.98 -12.42 -17.08
CA ILE A 55 0.34 -12.84 -16.57
C ILE A 55 1.33 -13.16 -17.71
N GLU A 56 0.86 -13.47 -18.92
CA GLU A 56 1.72 -13.87 -20.07
C GLU A 56 2.17 -12.71 -20.95
N GLN A 57 1.58 -11.54 -20.84
CA GLN A 57 2.01 -10.39 -21.64
C GLN A 57 3.36 -9.85 -21.16
N PRO A 58 4.31 -9.57 -22.07
CA PRO A 58 5.56 -8.90 -21.68
C PRO A 58 5.24 -7.51 -21.14
N MET A 59 5.85 -7.17 -20.02
CA MET A 59 5.67 -5.86 -19.38
C MET A 59 6.12 -4.76 -20.34
N PRO A 60 5.32 -3.71 -20.59
CA PRO A 60 5.72 -2.59 -21.42
C PRO A 60 7.01 -1.94 -20.89
N LYS A 61 7.86 -1.40 -21.77
CA LYS A 61 9.09 -0.69 -21.34
C LYS A 61 8.79 0.48 -20.42
N ALA A 62 7.67 1.17 -20.63
CA ALA A 62 7.19 2.24 -19.76
C ALA A 62 6.94 1.81 -18.30
N ALA A 63 6.65 0.54 -18.06
CA ALA A 63 6.44 0.02 -16.70
C ALA A 63 7.71 -0.04 -15.83
N ASP A 64 8.90 0.15 -16.43
CA ASP A 64 10.15 0.30 -15.69
C ASP A 64 10.53 1.77 -15.45
N GLU A 65 9.77 2.74 -15.95
CA GLU A 65 10.10 4.17 -15.79
C GLU A 65 9.93 4.60 -14.33
N LEU A 66 8.79 4.28 -13.72
CA LEU A 66 8.56 4.48 -12.29
C LEU A 66 8.77 3.19 -11.52
N PHE A 67 9.36 3.30 -10.35
CA PHE A 67 9.57 2.12 -9.51
C PHE A 67 8.23 1.50 -9.05
N ASP A 68 7.24 2.32 -8.74
CA ASP A 68 5.93 1.83 -8.27
C ASP A 68 5.24 0.96 -9.33
N ASP A 69 5.22 1.41 -10.59
CA ASP A 69 4.61 0.66 -11.68
C ASP A 69 5.28 -0.70 -11.88
N PHE A 70 6.62 -0.73 -11.81
CA PHE A 70 7.37 -1.98 -11.81
C PHE A 70 7.03 -2.84 -10.58
N PHE A 71 7.04 -2.23 -9.37
CA PHE A 71 6.96 -2.98 -8.14
C PHE A 71 5.61 -3.66 -7.93
N PHE A 72 4.50 -3.01 -8.30
CA PHE A 72 3.16 -3.63 -8.25
C PHE A 72 3.11 -4.88 -9.13
N ASN A 73 3.60 -4.79 -10.36
CA ASN A 73 3.68 -5.93 -11.25
C ASN A 73 4.61 -7.03 -10.70
N PHE A 74 5.78 -6.66 -10.17
CA PHE A 74 6.73 -7.58 -9.56
C PHE A 74 6.13 -8.34 -8.37
N ALA A 75 5.41 -7.65 -7.50
CA ALA A 75 4.79 -8.24 -6.32
C ALA A 75 3.61 -9.18 -6.66
N ALA A 76 2.85 -8.86 -7.71
CA ALA A 76 1.70 -9.64 -8.14
C ALA A 76 2.07 -10.85 -9.01
N ASN A 77 3.14 -10.76 -9.80
CA ASN A 77 3.46 -11.74 -10.84
C ASN A 77 4.64 -12.66 -10.47
N ARG A 78 4.35 -13.95 -10.26
CA ARG A 78 5.34 -14.97 -9.89
C ARG A 78 6.43 -15.20 -10.93
N LYS A 79 6.09 -15.15 -12.23
CA LYS A 79 7.05 -15.31 -13.33
C LYS A 79 7.98 -14.10 -13.39
N LEU A 80 7.40 -12.89 -13.26
CA LEU A 80 8.15 -11.64 -13.25
C LEU A 80 9.12 -11.57 -12.06
N GLN A 81 8.72 -11.98 -10.86
CA GLN A 81 9.63 -12.03 -9.70
C GLN A 81 10.88 -12.85 -10.04
N ARG A 82 10.70 -14.07 -10.56
CA ARG A 82 11.86 -14.93 -10.91
C ARG A 82 12.70 -14.39 -12.05
N LYS A 83 12.13 -13.56 -12.94
CA LYS A 83 12.86 -12.90 -14.05
C LYS A 83 13.63 -11.69 -13.57
N ARG A 84 13.07 -10.93 -12.64
CA ARG A 84 13.59 -9.64 -12.17
C ARG A 84 14.37 -9.75 -10.84
N ILE A 85 14.91 -10.91 -10.55
CA ILE A 85 15.83 -11.15 -9.43
C ILE A 85 17.18 -11.56 -10.00
N HIS A 86 18.24 -10.91 -9.54
CA HIS A 86 19.61 -11.29 -9.85
C HIS A 86 20.02 -12.50 -8.99
N PHE A 87 20.11 -13.65 -9.62
CA PHE A 87 20.50 -14.90 -8.95
C PHE A 87 21.96 -15.29 -9.22
N PRO A 88 22.69 -15.88 -8.25
CA PRO A 88 22.26 -16.17 -6.87
C PRO A 88 22.07 -14.89 -6.07
N LEU A 89 20.93 -14.76 -5.36
CA LEU A 89 20.57 -13.54 -4.62
C LEU A 89 21.29 -13.52 -3.27
N PRO A 90 22.22 -12.58 -3.01
CA PRO A 90 22.93 -12.50 -1.75
C PRO A 90 22.02 -11.96 -0.63
N VAL A 91 22.20 -12.53 0.56
CA VAL A 91 21.52 -12.11 1.78
C VAL A 91 22.57 -11.65 2.79
N TYR A 92 22.39 -10.44 3.27
CA TYR A 92 23.30 -9.78 4.20
C TYR A 92 22.70 -9.67 5.60
N THR A 93 23.56 -9.70 6.59
CA THR A 93 23.31 -9.25 7.96
C THR A 93 24.56 -8.52 8.44
N ASP A 94 24.39 -7.32 8.98
CA ASP A 94 25.49 -6.45 9.45
C ASP A 94 26.64 -6.28 8.42
N GLY A 95 26.25 -6.11 7.15
CA GLY A 95 27.16 -5.91 6.03
C GLY A 95 27.90 -7.16 5.56
N LYS A 96 27.67 -8.32 6.16
CA LYS A 96 28.28 -9.60 5.76
C LYS A 96 27.29 -10.48 5.02
N VAL A 97 27.73 -11.13 3.95
CA VAL A 97 26.93 -12.15 3.27
C VAL A 97 26.80 -13.36 4.19
N ILE A 98 25.58 -13.70 4.56
CA ILE A 98 25.28 -14.88 5.41
C ILE A 98 24.85 -16.10 4.59
N LYS A 99 24.29 -15.86 3.41
CA LYS A 99 23.89 -16.90 2.44
C LYS A 99 23.58 -16.28 1.08
N THR A 100 23.43 -17.14 0.09
CA THR A 100 22.82 -16.81 -1.21
C THR A 100 21.57 -17.66 -1.41
N ILE A 101 20.63 -17.16 -2.20
CA ILE A 101 19.39 -17.85 -2.56
C ILE A 101 19.49 -18.18 -4.06
N ALA A 102 19.41 -19.44 -4.42
CA ALA A 102 19.34 -19.87 -5.81
C ALA A 102 17.92 -19.67 -6.38
N LYS A 103 17.80 -19.66 -7.71
CA LYS A 103 16.52 -19.39 -8.39
C LYS A 103 15.41 -20.37 -8.01
N ASN A 104 15.74 -21.63 -7.81
CA ASN A 104 14.83 -22.69 -7.37
C ASN A 104 14.45 -22.61 -5.89
N GLU A 105 15.28 -21.93 -5.07
CA GLU A 105 15.04 -21.74 -3.64
C GLU A 105 14.21 -20.48 -3.35
N TRP A 106 14.01 -19.61 -4.34
CA TRP A 106 13.23 -18.40 -4.17
C TRP A 106 11.78 -18.70 -3.85
N LYS A 107 11.34 -18.30 -2.67
CA LYS A 107 9.94 -18.32 -2.26
C LYS A 107 9.29 -17.00 -2.66
N ILE A 108 8.19 -17.09 -3.42
CA ILE A 108 7.42 -15.91 -3.86
C ILE A 108 7.00 -15.08 -2.64
N ASP A 109 7.27 -13.79 -2.71
CA ASP A 109 6.87 -12.82 -1.69
C ASP A 109 5.80 -11.90 -2.29
N ASN A 110 4.61 -11.92 -1.73
CA ASN A 110 3.53 -11.05 -2.18
C ASN A 110 3.63 -9.63 -1.61
N PHE A 111 4.64 -9.35 -0.82
CA PHE A 111 4.84 -8.05 -0.17
C PHE A 111 3.55 -7.56 0.50
N PHE A 112 3.12 -6.33 0.19
CA PHE A 112 1.89 -5.74 0.72
C PHE A 112 0.64 -6.03 -0.12
N MET A 113 0.72 -6.83 -1.20
CA MET A 113 -0.41 -7.10 -2.10
C MET A 113 -1.59 -7.84 -1.43
N ARG A 114 -1.39 -8.39 -0.24
CA ARG A 114 -2.45 -8.98 0.58
C ARG A 114 -3.02 -8.03 1.62
N GLN A 115 -2.54 -6.81 1.66
CA GLN A 115 -3.04 -5.71 2.47
C GLN A 115 -3.73 -4.72 1.54
N ASP A 116 -4.69 -4.00 2.03
CA ASP A 116 -5.40 -3.00 1.23
C ASP A 116 -4.57 -1.71 1.05
N PHE A 117 -3.43 -1.61 1.74
CA PHE A 117 -2.56 -0.44 1.74
C PHE A 117 -1.09 -0.80 2.00
N TYR A 118 -0.21 0.13 1.71
CA TYR A 118 1.19 0.15 2.14
C TYR A 118 1.53 1.48 2.80
N THR A 119 2.70 1.56 3.42
CA THR A 119 3.10 2.75 4.17
C THR A 119 4.40 3.34 3.64
N LEU A 120 4.55 4.65 3.78
CA LEU A 120 5.76 5.40 3.45
C LEU A 120 6.13 6.31 4.61
N ILE A 121 7.42 6.55 4.80
CA ILE A 121 7.94 7.48 5.80
C ILE A 121 8.83 8.50 5.09
N PHE A 122 8.51 9.78 5.24
CA PHE A 122 9.28 10.89 4.69
C PHE A 122 9.69 11.88 5.79
N ASP A 123 10.79 12.57 5.60
CA ASP A 123 11.22 13.64 6.52
C ASP A 123 10.49 14.95 6.25
N ASN A 124 10.06 15.15 5.01
CA ASN A 124 9.37 16.38 4.58
C ASN A 124 8.61 16.17 3.27
N ILE A 125 7.76 17.12 2.91
CA ILE A 125 6.93 17.09 1.70
C ILE A 125 7.78 17.01 0.42
N LYS A 126 8.96 17.63 0.38
CA LYS A 126 9.82 17.58 -0.81
C LYS A 126 10.27 16.16 -1.13
N GLN A 127 10.50 15.33 -0.12
CA GLN A 127 10.83 13.92 -0.33
C GLN A 127 9.68 13.10 -0.92
N MET A 128 8.43 13.52 -0.76
CA MET A 128 7.29 12.83 -1.36
C MET A 128 7.30 12.91 -2.90
N HIS A 129 7.89 13.97 -3.47
CA HIS A 129 7.98 14.11 -4.94
C HIS A 129 8.93 13.10 -5.59
N VAL A 130 9.86 12.51 -4.83
CA VAL A 130 10.82 11.53 -5.36
C VAL A 130 10.17 10.25 -5.85
N VAL A 131 8.95 9.95 -5.40
CA VAL A 131 8.16 8.80 -5.87
C VAL A 131 7.89 8.86 -7.38
N LYS A 132 7.81 10.07 -7.94
CA LYS A 132 7.58 10.33 -9.38
C LYS A 132 8.86 10.58 -10.16
N ASP A 133 10.03 10.39 -9.55
CA ASP A 133 11.32 10.64 -10.19
C ASP A 133 11.75 9.41 -11.00
N THR A 134 11.75 9.55 -12.33
CA THR A 134 12.17 8.50 -13.27
C THR A 134 13.69 8.30 -13.34
N THR A 135 14.47 9.21 -12.75
CA THR A 135 15.95 9.19 -12.80
C THR A 135 16.58 8.35 -11.70
N ILE A 136 15.82 7.96 -10.68
CA ILE A 136 16.34 7.12 -9.61
C ILE A 136 16.75 5.74 -10.15
N SER A 137 17.85 5.23 -9.62
CA SER A 137 18.40 3.93 -10.00
C SER A 137 18.52 2.93 -8.85
N HIS A 138 18.16 3.35 -7.65
CA HIS A 138 18.23 2.53 -6.44
C HIS A 138 17.01 2.78 -5.55
N VAL A 139 16.32 1.70 -5.18
CA VAL A 139 15.18 1.73 -4.27
C VAL A 139 15.29 0.60 -3.24
N VAL A 140 14.92 0.87 -2.01
CA VAL A 140 14.85 -0.12 -0.94
C VAL A 140 13.42 -0.28 -0.46
N VAL A 141 12.90 -1.50 -0.50
CA VAL A 141 11.62 -1.85 0.11
C VAL A 141 11.89 -2.51 1.45
N GLU A 142 11.43 -1.89 2.53
CA GLU A 142 11.59 -2.38 3.88
C GLU A 142 10.32 -3.10 4.37
N LYS A 143 10.50 -4.27 4.99
CA LYS A 143 9.52 -4.89 5.87
C LYS A 143 9.96 -4.67 7.31
N ILE A 144 9.18 -3.92 8.06
CA ILE A 144 9.49 -3.52 9.43
C ILE A 144 8.60 -4.33 10.38
N TYR A 145 9.20 -5.23 11.12
CA TYR A 145 8.54 -6.14 12.06
C TYR A 145 8.64 -5.58 13.48
N PHE A 146 7.59 -4.98 13.99
CA PHE A 146 7.61 -4.35 15.32
C PHE A 146 7.76 -5.36 16.46
N LYS A 147 7.10 -6.52 16.34
CA LYS A 147 7.18 -7.56 17.40
C LYS A 147 8.60 -8.07 17.60
N THR A 148 9.31 -8.36 16.53
CA THR A 148 10.69 -8.91 16.57
C THR A 148 11.75 -7.82 16.51
N LYS A 149 11.36 -6.55 16.31
CA LYS A 149 12.26 -5.38 16.18
C LYS A 149 13.30 -5.55 15.06
N ASN A 150 12.92 -6.22 13.98
CA ASN A 150 13.77 -6.48 12.82
C ASN A 150 13.24 -5.78 11.58
N VAL A 151 14.14 -5.48 10.66
CA VAL A 151 13.84 -4.92 9.34
C VAL A 151 14.45 -5.83 8.30
N LYS A 152 13.65 -6.25 7.32
CA LYS A 152 14.12 -6.92 6.11
C LYS A 152 14.05 -5.93 4.96
N GLN A 153 15.19 -5.64 4.36
CA GLN A 153 15.32 -4.73 3.24
C GLN A 153 15.49 -5.54 1.95
N TYR A 154 14.75 -5.18 0.92
CA TYR A 154 14.91 -5.67 -0.45
C TYR A 154 15.51 -4.53 -1.26
N LEU A 155 16.71 -4.74 -1.81
CA LEU A 155 17.45 -3.72 -2.53
C LEU A 155 17.25 -3.91 -4.03
N PHE A 156 16.63 -2.93 -4.65
CA PHE A 156 16.40 -2.89 -6.08
C PHE A 156 17.35 -1.89 -6.73
N ASN A 157 17.94 -2.31 -7.84
CA ASN A 157 18.79 -1.46 -8.66
C ASN A 157 18.30 -1.52 -10.11
N ARG A 158 18.45 -0.41 -10.84
CA ARG A 158 18.19 -0.36 -12.27
C ARG A 158 19.41 -0.85 -13.01
N ILE A 159 19.29 -1.99 -13.71
CA ILE A 159 20.36 -2.62 -14.50
C ILE A 159 19.90 -2.66 -15.94
N ASN A 160 20.64 -2.01 -16.85
CA ASN A 160 20.29 -1.89 -18.27
C ASN A 160 18.86 -1.37 -18.52
N GLY A 161 18.43 -0.42 -17.69
CA GLY A 161 17.08 0.18 -17.77
C GLY A 161 15.99 -0.61 -17.07
N GLU A 162 16.26 -1.83 -16.60
CA GLU A 162 15.29 -2.69 -15.91
C GLU A 162 15.52 -2.70 -14.39
N TRP A 163 14.44 -2.64 -13.62
CA TRP A 163 14.51 -2.83 -12.17
C TRP A 163 14.76 -4.30 -11.81
N MET A 164 15.77 -4.54 -11.00
CA MET A 164 16.17 -5.87 -10.54
C MET A 164 16.33 -5.90 -9.02
N LEU A 165 15.79 -6.93 -8.36
CA LEU A 165 16.13 -7.22 -6.97
C LEU A 165 17.55 -7.79 -6.94
N THR A 166 18.47 -7.12 -6.28
CA THR A 166 19.90 -7.46 -6.29
C THR A 166 20.42 -8.02 -4.97
N SER A 167 19.73 -7.72 -3.86
CA SER A 167 20.10 -8.26 -2.55
C SER A 167 18.99 -8.15 -1.52
N ILE A 168 19.10 -8.92 -0.46
CA ILE A 168 18.30 -8.80 0.76
C ILE A 168 19.22 -8.45 1.91
N ASN A 169 18.79 -7.55 2.79
CA ASN A 169 19.56 -7.17 3.96
C ASN A 169 18.67 -7.26 5.21
N TYR A 170 19.15 -7.91 6.25
CA TYR A 170 18.52 -7.95 7.56
C TYR A 170 19.23 -6.99 8.50
N LYS A 171 18.46 -6.17 9.20
CA LYS A 171 18.93 -5.21 10.20
C LYS A 171 18.06 -5.25 11.44
N HIS A 172 18.60 -4.83 12.56
CA HIS A 172 17.78 -4.50 13.72
C HIS A 172 17.08 -3.16 13.53
N MET A 173 15.87 -3.02 14.08
CA MET A 173 15.08 -1.79 13.95
C MET A 173 15.80 -0.55 14.51
N TYR A 174 16.67 -0.71 15.52
CA TYR A 174 17.47 0.40 16.06
C TYR A 174 18.56 0.91 15.10
N GLN A 175 18.92 0.12 14.09
CA GLN A 175 19.87 0.49 13.03
C GLN A 175 19.18 1.19 11.85
N ASN A 176 17.85 1.29 11.89
CA ASN A 176 17.07 1.96 10.85
C ASN A 176 17.22 3.49 10.99
N SER A 177 17.27 4.20 9.88
CA SER A 177 17.36 5.67 9.85
C SER A 177 16.14 6.35 10.50
N ASN A 178 15.02 5.63 10.62
CA ASN A 178 13.81 6.07 11.29
C ASN A 178 13.63 5.49 12.71
N ALA A 179 14.69 4.93 13.31
CA ALA A 179 14.59 4.15 14.55
C ALA A 179 13.89 4.88 15.69
N SER A 180 14.18 6.17 15.91
CA SER A 180 13.55 6.99 16.94
C SER A 180 12.05 7.13 16.72
N PHE A 181 11.64 7.39 15.47
CA PHE A 181 10.24 7.47 15.08
C PHE A 181 9.54 6.12 15.19
N LEU A 182 10.15 5.05 14.69
CA LEU A 182 9.59 3.70 14.74
C LEU A 182 9.36 3.21 16.18
N LYS A 183 10.27 3.54 17.09
CA LYS A 183 10.11 3.26 18.54
C LYS A 183 8.89 3.97 19.12
N PHE A 184 8.67 5.23 18.76
CA PHE A 184 7.49 6.00 19.15
C PHE A 184 6.22 5.43 18.50
N TYR A 185 6.24 5.23 17.16
CA TYR A 185 5.10 4.78 16.38
C TYR A 185 4.59 3.42 16.84
N GLN A 186 5.48 2.50 17.19
CA GLN A 186 5.09 1.17 17.72
C GLN A 186 4.12 1.27 18.91
N ARG A 187 4.31 2.24 19.78
CA ARG A 187 3.39 2.48 20.89
C ARG A 187 2.18 3.29 20.45
N PHE A 188 2.40 4.32 19.66
CA PHE A 188 1.33 5.19 19.16
C PHE A 188 0.26 4.40 18.40
N ALA A 189 0.64 3.40 17.60
CA ALA A 189 -0.29 2.61 16.80
C ALA A 189 -1.28 1.73 17.61
N VAL A 190 -1.00 1.45 18.90
CA VAL A 190 -1.79 0.47 19.68
C VAL A 190 -2.31 0.99 21.03
N ASP A 191 -1.83 2.12 21.52
CA ASP A 191 -2.16 2.67 22.85
C ASP A 191 -2.97 3.96 22.69
N SER A 192 -4.29 3.88 22.77
CA SER A 192 -5.22 5.00 22.59
C SER A 192 -4.96 6.14 23.58
N ALA A 193 -4.65 5.82 24.84
CA ALA A 193 -4.34 6.84 25.84
C ALA A 193 -3.01 7.54 25.54
N PHE A 194 -2.04 6.82 24.99
CA PHE A 194 -0.79 7.39 24.51
C PHE A 194 -0.99 8.23 23.25
N GLN A 195 -1.89 7.82 22.34
CA GLN A 195 -2.25 8.62 21.17
C GLN A 195 -2.72 10.01 21.59
N VAL A 196 -3.77 10.11 22.43
CA VAL A 196 -4.32 11.40 22.90
C VAL A 196 -3.23 12.28 23.51
N LYS A 197 -2.35 11.71 24.34
CA LYS A 197 -1.22 12.45 24.97
C LYS A 197 -0.13 12.85 23.97
N SER A 198 -0.11 12.25 22.78
CA SER A 198 0.87 12.50 21.72
C SER A 198 0.28 13.29 20.56
N VAL A 199 -0.93 13.76 20.66
CA VAL A 199 -1.55 14.71 19.73
C VAL A 199 -1.23 16.13 20.17
N HIS A 200 -0.84 16.96 19.22
CA HIS A 200 -0.58 18.38 19.45
C HIS A 200 -1.91 19.14 19.63
N ASP A 201 -1.92 20.12 20.51
CA ASP A 201 -3.07 20.99 20.75
C ASP A 201 -2.82 22.39 20.15
N PRO A 202 -3.58 22.80 19.12
CA PRO A 202 -4.55 22.00 18.36
C PRO A 202 -3.88 21.09 17.30
N LEU A 203 -4.54 19.97 16.95
CA LEU A 203 -4.21 19.16 15.78
C LEU A 203 -4.78 19.79 14.52
N ILE A 204 -3.96 19.97 13.49
CA ILE A 204 -4.43 20.41 12.18
C ILE A 204 -5.10 19.20 11.49
N PHE A 205 -6.31 19.38 11.03
CA PHE A 205 -7.06 18.41 10.24
C PHE A 205 -7.30 18.94 8.84
N VAL A 206 -7.07 18.11 7.83
CA VAL A 206 -7.41 18.36 6.43
C VAL A 206 -8.18 17.14 5.93
N GLY A 207 -9.36 17.36 5.42
CA GLY A 207 -10.22 16.28 4.93
C GLY A 207 -11.01 16.72 3.69
N PRO A 208 -11.79 15.81 3.10
CA PRO A 208 -12.69 16.13 2.00
C PRO A 208 -13.65 17.26 2.39
N ASP A 209 -13.93 18.14 1.45
CA ASP A 209 -14.93 19.16 1.63
C ASP A 209 -16.32 18.52 1.48
N PRO A 210 -17.21 18.63 2.49
CA PRO A 210 -18.54 18.02 2.41
C PRO A 210 -19.42 18.58 1.30
N ASP A 211 -19.13 19.80 0.82
CA ASP A 211 -19.90 20.48 -0.19
C ASP A 211 -19.28 20.35 -1.60
N ASN A 212 -18.05 19.83 -1.71
CA ASN A 212 -17.37 19.68 -3.00
C ASN A 212 -16.34 18.54 -2.97
N ASP A 213 -16.67 17.44 -3.64
CA ASP A 213 -15.85 16.22 -3.71
C ASP A 213 -14.43 16.43 -4.30
N PHE A 214 -14.17 17.55 -4.96
CA PHE A 214 -12.89 17.85 -5.60
C PHE A 214 -11.99 18.78 -4.77
N THR A 215 -12.45 19.21 -3.60
CA THR A 215 -11.72 20.11 -2.73
C THR A 215 -11.52 19.52 -1.32
N THR A 216 -10.58 20.08 -0.60
CA THR A 216 -10.36 19.73 0.80
C THR A 216 -10.64 20.95 1.69
N THR A 217 -11.19 20.70 2.86
CA THR A 217 -11.34 21.69 3.90
C THR A 217 -10.34 21.44 5.02
N SER A 218 -9.97 22.50 5.73
CA SER A 218 -9.06 22.41 6.86
C SER A 218 -9.70 22.94 8.13
N GLY A 219 -9.39 22.30 9.24
CA GLY A 219 -9.86 22.70 10.56
C GLY A 219 -8.86 22.28 11.63
N THR A 220 -9.29 22.38 12.87
CA THR A 220 -8.50 21.95 14.02
C THR A 220 -9.31 21.00 14.90
N LEU A 221 -8.62 20.04 15.51
CA LEU A 221 -9.19 19.10 16.46
C LEU A 221 -8.47 19.25 17.80
N LEU A 222 -9.21 19.12 18.88
CA LEU A 222 -8.61 18.97 20.21
C LEU A 222 -8.11 17.53 20.39
N PRO A 223 -7.09 17.29 21.22
CA PRO A 223 -6.55 15.95 21.46
C PRO A 223 -7.61 14.93 21.89
N GLU A 224 -8.63 15.35 22.65
CA GLU A 224 -9.72 14.49 23.13
C GLU A 224 -10.65 14.03 22.00
N GLN A 225 -10.69 14.76 20.88
CA GLN A 225 -11.48 14.39 19.70
C GLN A 225 -10.75 13.38 18.82
N TRP A 226 -9.43 13.23 18.98
CA TRP A 226 -8.61 12.33 18.17
C TRP A 226 -9.21 10.92 18.01
N PRO A 227 -9.70 10.23 19.07
CA PRO A 227 -10.23 8.87 18.90
C PRO A 227 -11.37 8.73 17.88
N SER A 228 -12.13 9.81 17.65
CA SER A 228 -13.23 9.83 16.67
C SER A 228 -12.78 10.04 15.23
N PHE A 229 -11.55 10.53 15.03
CA PHE A 229 -10.97 10.83 13.72
C PHE A 229 -9.78 9.91 13.39
N ALA A 230 -9.27 9.18 14.36
CA ALA A 230 -8.11 8.32 14.18
C ALA A 230 -8.36 7.27 13.10
N PRO A 231 -7.53 7.21 12.05
CA PRO A 231 -7.58 6.11 11.10
C PRO A 231 -7.14 4.81 11.77
N GLN A 232 -7.50 3.68 11.16
CA GLN A 232 -6.94 2.40 11.59
C GLN A 232 -5.43 2.39 11.31
N LEU A 233 -4.64 2.42 12.38
CA LEU A 233 -3.19 2.45 12.28
C LEU A 233 -2.60 1.06 12.09
N PRO A 234 -1.75 0.84 11.07
CA PRO A 234 -1.05 -0.43 10.91
C PRO A 234 -0.09 -0.69 12.06
N HIS A 235 -0.15 -1.90 12.59
CA HIS A 235 0.70 -2.36 13.68
C HIS A 235 1.20 -3.79 13.40
N GLY A 236 2.29 -4.19 14.02
CA GLY A 236 2.89 -5.52 13.81
C GLY A 236 3.85 -5.55 12.64
N LEU A 237 3.40 -5.33 11.42
CA LEU A 237 4.20 -5.25 10.18
C LEU A 237 3.78 -4.03 9.37
N ILE A 238 4.75 -3.20 9.01
CA ILE A 238 4.57 -2.14 8.01
C ILE A 238 5.59 -2.27 6.90
N TYR A 239 5.27 -1.67 5.76
CA TYR A 239 6.19 -1.50 4.65
C TYR A 239 6.63 -0.04 4.56
N ASN A 240 7.88 0.18 4.18
CA ASN A 240 8.41 1.50 3.88
C ASN A 240 9.24 1.41 2.60
N ILE A 241 9.02 2.32 1.66
CA ILE A 241 9.78 2.37 0.42
C ILE A 241 10.69 3.59 0.44
N ILE A 242 11.98 3.36 0.19
CA ILE A 242 13.01 4.38 0.16
C ILE A 242 13.44 4.55 -1.30
N TYR A 243 13.05 5.65 -1.93
CA TYR A 243 13.32 5.98 -3.34
C TYR A 243 14.67 6.70 -3.54
N GLY A 244 15.67 6.32 -2.76
CA GLY A 244 16.98 6.97 -2.80
C GLY A 244 17.09 8.23 -1.94
N GLN A 245 16.00 8.68 -1.29
CA GLN A 245 16.08 9.78 -0.34
C GLN A 245 17.02 9.41 0.81
N LYS A 246 17.86 10.37 1.16
CA LYS A 246 18.72 10.25 2.34
C LYS A 246 17.91 10.72 3.55
N TYR A 247 17.75 9.84 4.52
CA TYR A 247 17.23 10.22 5.81
C TYR A 247 18.33 10.93 6.59
N THR A 248 17.99 12.08 7.12
CA THR A 248 18.78 12.78 8.14
C THR A 248 18.09 12.60 9.48
N GLU A 249 18.76 12.97 10.57
CA GLU A 249 18.09 13.08 11.87
C GLU A 249 17.13 14.26 11.79
N SER A 250 15.88 13.97 11.46
CA SER A 250 14.82 14.96 11.26
C SER A 250 13.92 15.02 12.47
N ASP A 251 13.52 16.25 12.83
CA ASP A 251 12.49 16.50 13.85
C ASP A 251 11.07 16.42 13.30
N GLN A 252 10.92 16.02 12.02
CA GLN A 252 9.63 15.81 11.38
C GLN A 252 9.60 14.44 10.68
N LYS A 253 8.46 13.78 10.74
CA LYS A 253 8.14 12.61 9.91
C LYS A 253 6.73 12.73 9.37
N ILE A 254 6.58 12.44 8.08
CA ILE A 254 5.29 12.29 7.42
C ILE A 254 5.12 10.79 7.20
N PHE A 255 4.16 10.21 7.90
CA PHE A 255 3.79 8.81 7.76
C PHE A 255 2.56 8.73 6.86
N VAL A 256 2.72 8.09 5.72
CA VAL A 256 1.68 7.97 4.70
C VAL A 256 1.17 6.54 4.68
N MET A 257 -0.14 6.37 4.72
CA MET A 257 -0.84 5.13 4.41
C MET A 257 -1.49 5.31 3.04
N ARG A 258 -1.08 4.52 2.07
CA ARG A 258 -1.56 4.62 0.69
C ARG A 258 -2.28 3.35 0.29
N GLY A 259 -3.52 3.48 -0.16
CA GLY A 259 -4.32 2.38 -0.67
C GLY A 259 -3.77 1.84 -2.00
N ILE A 260 -3.86 0.52 -2.20
CA ILE A 260 -3.26 -0.15 -3.38
C ILE A 260 -4.10 0.10 -4.64
N ALA A 261 -5.43 0.08 -4.51
CA ALA A 261 -6.33 0.10 -5.67
C ALA A 261 -7.44 1.16 -5.60
N ASN A 262 -7.53 1.92 -4.51
CA ASN A 262 -8.64 2.83 -4.25
C ASN A 262 -8.27 4.33 -4.29
N GLY A 263 -6.99 4.64 -4.51
CA GLY A 263 -6.49 6.03 -4.56
C GLY A 263 -6.52 6.76 -3.21
N LEU A 264 -6.91 6.08 -2.12
CA LEU A 264 -6.98 6.70 -0.81
C LEU A 264 -5.58 6.90 -0.25
N GLU A 265 -5.36 8.07 0.33
CA GLU A 265 -4.13 8.41 1.01
C GLU A 265 -4.44 9.09 2.34
N THR A 266 -3.82 8.61 3.40
CA THR A 266 -3.88 9.23 4.72
C THR A 266 -2.49 9.61 5.15
N GLU A 267 -2.28 10.87 5.47
CA GLU A 267 -1.01 11.41 5.95
C GLU A 267 -1.08 11.82 7.42
N LEU A 268 -0.15 11.33 8.20
CA LEU A 268 0.05 11.73 9.59
C LEU A 268 1.40 12.45 9.70
N THR A 269 1.38 13.74 9.97
CA THR A 269 2.60 14.51 10.17
C THR A 269 2.94 14.56 11.66
N PHE A 270 4.08 14.03 12.00
CA PHE A 270 4.64 14.07 13.35
C PHE A 270 5.81 15.05 13.42
N LYS A 271 5.88 15.82 14.49
CA LYS A 271 7.02 16.69 14.80
C LYS A 271 7.56 16.40 16.19
N ARG A 272 8.87 16.55 16.34
CA ARG A 272 9.51 16.42 17.66
C ARG A 272 9.41 17.76 18.38
N HIS A 273 8.71 17.75 19.50
CA HIS A 273 8.61 18.92 20.38
C HIS A 273 9.23 18.60 21.73
N LYS A 274 10.25 19.38 22.15
CA LYS A 274 11.02 19.13 23.39
C LYS A 274 11.48 17.66 23.53
N GLY A 275 11.97 17.08 22.43
CA GLY A 275 12.47 15.70 22.37
C GLY A 275 11.38 14.60 22.29
N LYS A 276 10.10 14.95 22.27
CA LYS A 276 8.97 14.01 22.16
C LYS A 276 8.27 14.15 20.81
N TRP A 277 7.93 13.04 20.18
CA TRP A 277 7.13 13.02 18.97
C TRP A 277 5.67 13.37 19.29
N MET A 278 5.11 14.29 18.53
CA MET A 278 3.71 14.72 18.60
C MET A 278 3.08 14.67 17.20
N LEU A 279 1.86 14.17 17.09
CA LEU A 279 1.07 14.29 15.87
C LEU A 279 0.58 15.72 15.72
N THR A 280 0.95 16.39 14.63
CA THR A 280 0.64 17.82 14.41
C THR A 280 -0.34 18.04 13.27
N LYS A 281 -0.49 17.06 12.35
CA LYS A 281 -1.44 17.15 11.25
C LYS A 281 -1.94 15.76 10.88
N LEU A 282 -3.25 15.68 10.60
CA LEU A 282 -3.92 14.57 9.91
C LEU A 282 -4.48 15.10 8.59
N SER A 283 -4.21 14.38 7.48
CA SER A 283 -4.78 14.66 6.17
C SER A 283 -5.35 13.36 5.58
N MET A 284 -6.58 13.42 5.09
CA MET A 284 -7.31 12.28 4.49
C MET A 284 -7.93 12.66 3.17
#